data_db69a047ec2de47c1588d59c5eb43027
#
_entry.id   db69a047ec2de47c1588d59c5eb43027
#
_cell.length_a   1.000
_cell.length_b   1.000
_cell.length_c   1.000
_cell.angle_alpha   90.00
_cell.angle_beta   90.00
_cell.angle_gamma   90.00
#
_symmetry.space_group_name_H-M   'P 1'
#
loop_
_entity.id
_entity.type
_entity.pdbx_description
1 polymer ?
#
loop_
_entity_poly.entity_id
_entity_poly.type
_entity_poly.pdbx_seq_one_letter_code
_entity_poly.pdbx_strand_id
1 'polypeptide(L)'
;KVIPAKNIHHGDALKIDLPSSNVDVISMGFALRNLSDLPLAFQEMSRVLKPNGRTLCLDLTRPENIILKWGHYLFLRTYVPMVGFIFAGNFKAYSYLANSIREFPTADIILRTMEENGFDSARKVVLWGGIATIFVGTVKK
;
A
#
# COMPACT_ATOMS: atom_id res chain seq x y z
N LYS A 1 -2.77 21.20 -9.70
CA LYS A 1 -4.22 21.45 -9.59
C LYS A 1 -4.63 21.04 -8.19
N VAL A 2 -5.13 21.98 -7.36
CA VAL A 2 -5.55 21.70 -5.98
C VAL A 2 -6.91 21.02 -6.02
N ILE A 3 -7.08 19.95 -5.24
CA ILE A 3 -8.38 19.27 -5.09
C ILE A 3 -9.30 20.20 -4.26
N PRO A 4 -10.50 20.54 -4.75
CA PRO A 4 -11.45 21.36 -3.98
C PRO A 4 -11.81 20.67 -2.66
N ALA A 5 -11.91 21.42 -1.57
CA ALA A 5 -12.22 20.89 -0.23
C ALA A 5 -13.52 20.06 -0.18
N LYS A 6 -14.53 20.41 -0.99
CA LYS A 6 -15.78 19.66 -1.13
C LYS A 6 -15.63 18.23 -1.64
N ASN A 7 -14.46 17.90 -2.21
CA ASN A 7 -14.15 16.56 -2.73
C ASN A 7 -13.23 15.79 -1.77
N ILE A 8 -13.01 16.30 -0.56
CA ILE A 8 -12.22 15.63 0.47
C ILE A 8 -13.18 15.13 1.54
N HIS A 9 -13.22 13.83 1.73
CA HIS A 9 -14.10 13.17 2.70
C HIS A 9 -13.27 12.37 3.69
N HIS A 10 -13.67 12.40 4.96
CA HIS A 10 -13.15 11.50 5.97
C HIS A 10 -13.85 10.15 5.83
N GLY A 11 -13.10 9.06 5.81
CA GLY A 11 -13.66 7.72 5.63
C GLY A 11 -12.67 6.62 6.06
N ASP A 12 -13.19 5.40 6.13
CA ASP A 12 -12.43 4.19 6.43
C ASP A 12 -12.26 3.36 5.15
N ALA A 13 -11.02 2.97 4.83
CA ALA A 13 -10.72 2.12 3.68
C ALA A 13 -11.28 0.69 3.82
N LEU A 14 -11.61 0.26 5.04
CA LEU A 14 -12.25 -1.03 5.32
C LEU A 14 -13.79 -0.97 5.21
N LYS A 15 -14.35 0.23 5.07
CA LYS A 15 -15.78 0.46 4.89
C LYS A 15 -15.98 1.75 4.09
N ILE A 16 -15.83 1.66 2.79
CA ILE A 16 -15.91 2.82 1.90
C ILE A 16 -17.35 3.25 1.73
N ASP A 17 -17.66 4.51 2.09
CA ASP A 17 -19.01 5.08 1.98
C ASP A 17 -19.33 5.50 0.54
N LEU A 18 -19.32 4.52 -0.36
CA LEU A 18 -19.72 4.65 -1.76
C LEU A 18 -20.56 3.43 -2.16
N PRO A 19 -21.51 3.60 -3.08
CA PRO A 19 -22.24 2.48 -3.70
C PRO A 19 -21.29 1.52 -4.42
N SER A 20 -21.71 0.28 -4.61
CA SER A 20 -21.00 -0.67 -5.46
C SER A 20 -20.95 -0.16 -6.91
N SER A 21 -19.87 -0.51 -7.63
CA SER A 21 -19.66 -0.15 -9.04
C SER A 21 -19.80 1.35 -9.33
N ASN A 22 -19.18 2.17 -8.50
CA ASN A 22 -19.31 3.63 -8.54
C ASN A 22 -18.12 4.33 -9.19
N VAL A 23 -16.89 3.83 -8.97
CA VAL A 23 -15.66 4.49 -9.41
C VAL A 23 -14.91 3.68 -10.46
N ASP A 24 -14.18 4.36 -11.33
CA ASP A 24 -13.40 3.73 -12.40
C ASP A 24 -11.99 3.35 -11.95
N VAL A 25 -11.41 4.17 -11.05
CA VAL A 25 -10.03 3.99 -10.56
C VAL A 25 -9.94 4.34 -9.08
N ILE A 26 -9.20 3.52 -8.34
CA ILE A 26 -8.75 3.82 -6.98
C ILE A 26 -7.24 3.96 -6.99
N SER A 27 -6.70 5.00 -6.36
CA SER A 27 -5.28 5.13 -6.13
C SER A 27 -4.99 5.30 -4.64
N MET A 28 -3.98 4.59 -4.14
CA MET A 28 -3.55 4.65 -2.75
C MET A 28 -2.03 4.76 -2.69
N GLY A 29 -1.52 5.70 -1.90
CA GLY A 29 -0.07 5.87 -1.71
C GLY A 29 0.32 5.77 -0.24
N PHE A 30 1.24 4.86 0.07
CA PHE A 30 1.88 4.67 1.38
C PHE A 30 0.92 4.40 2.55
N ALA A 31 -0.25 3.83 2.28
CA ALA A 31 -1.28 3.56 3.26
C ALA A 31 -1.59 2.06 3.43
N LEU A 32 -1.28 1.24 2.41
CA LEU A 32 -1.64 -0.17 2.40
C LEU A 32 -1.07 -0.93 3.60
N ARG A 33 0.19 -0.67 3.98
CA ARG A 33 0.85 -1.29 5.14
C ARG A 33 0.25 -0.91 6.50
N ASN A 34 -0.57 0.15 6.54
CA ASN A 34 -1.21 0.64 7.76
C ASN A 34 -2.65 0.13 7.91
N LEU A 35 -3.18 -0.61 6.94
CA LEU A 35 -4.50 -1.20 7.02
C LEU A 35 -4.45 -2.44 7.93
N SER A 36 -5.41 -2.54 8.83
CA SER A 36 -5.50 -3.64 9.80
C SER A 36 -6.01 -4.95 9.16
N ASP A 37 -6.73 -4.85 8.05
CA ASP A 37 -7.32 -5.99 7.34
C ASP A 37 -7.20 -5.78 5.82
N LEU A 38 -6.17 -6.36 5.21
CA LEU A 38 -5.92 -6.25 3.77
C LEU A 38 -6.98 -6.97 2.92
N PRO A 39 -7.41 -8.21 3.25
CA PRO A 39 -8.52 -8.86 2.57
C PRO A 39 -9.77 -7.98 2.50
N LEU A 40 -10.23 -7.46 3.63
CA LEU A 40 -11.41 -6.61 3.70
C LEU A 40 -11.23 -5.31 2.90
N ALA A 41 -10.06 -4.69 2.97
CA ALA A 41 -9.76 -3.49 2.17
C ALA A 41 -9.86 -3.77 0.67
N PHE A 42 -9.31 -4.90 0.20
CA PHE A 42 -9.40 -5.27 -1.22
C PHE A 42 -10.82 -5.65 -1.63
N GLN A 43 -11.61 -6.28 -0.77
CA GLN A 43 -13.04 -6.53 -1.00
C GLN A 43 -13.81 -5.22 -1.19
N GLU A 44 -13.59 -4.23 -0.30
CA GLU A 44 -14.23 -2.93 -0.40
C GLU A 44 -13.79 -2.15 -1.65
N MET A 45 -12.50 -2.17 -1.98
CA MET A 45 -12.01 -1.58 -3.23
C MET A 45 -12.64 -2.25 -4.46
N SER A 46 -12.71 -3.58 -4.47
CA SER A 46 -13.36 -4.35 -5.54
C SER A 46 -14.85 -4.04 -5.64
N ARG A 47 -15.55 -3.92 -4.51
CA ARG A 47 -16.98 -3.61 -4.44
C ARG A 47 -17.31 -2.25 -5.07
N VAL A 48 -16.54 -1.22 -4.75
CA VAL A 48 -16.83 0.15 -5.23
C VAL A 48 -16.32 0.41 -6.64
N LEU A 49 -15.38 -0.39 -7.14
CA LEU A 49 -14.91 -0.32 -8.53
C LEU A 49 -15.97 -0.84 -9.48
N LYS A 50 -16.12 -0.16 -10.61
CA LYS A 50 -16.92 -0.64 -11.75
C LYS A 50 -16.29 -1.89 -12.36
N PRO A 51 -17.06 -2.69 -13.13
CA PRO A 51 -16.48 -3.75 -13.98
C PRO A 51 -15.32 -3.20 -14.83
N ASN A 52 -14.18 -3.91 -14.84
CA ASN A 52 -12.91 -3.49 -15.44
C ASN A 52 -12.25 -2.25 -14.78
N GLY A 53 -12.78 -1.76 -13.68
CA GLY A 53 -12.15 -0.72 -12.86
C GLY A 53 -10.83 -1.19 -12.29
N ARG A 54 -9.95 -0.26 -11.96
CA ARG A 54 -8.57 -0.56 -11.56
C ARG A 54 -8.21 0.04 -10.22
N THR A 55 -7.43 -0.68 -9.44
CA THR A 55 -6.73 -0.11 -8.28
C THR A 55 -5.23 -0.03 -8.55
N LEU A 56 -4.61 1.05 -8.02
CA LEU A 56 -3.16 1.27 -8.01
C LEU A 56 -2.73 1.59 -6.58
N CYS A 57 -2.02 0.68 -5.94
CA CYS A 57 -1.52 0.85 -4.58
C CYS A 57 0.00 0.91 -4.58
N LEU A 58 0.58 2.09 -4.29
CA LEU A 58 2.01 2.26 -4.09
C LEU A 58 2.33 2.13 -2.61
N ASP A 59 3.26 1.25 -2.24
CA ASP A 59 3.77 1.21 -0.87
C ASP A 59 5.24 0.81 -0.80
N LEU A 60 5.85 1.04 0.37
CA LEU A 60 7.18 0.58 0.68
C LEU A 60 7.16 -0.92 0.94
N THR A 61 8.05 -1.61 0.28
CA THR A 61 8.19 -3.07 0.33
C THR A 61 9.61 -3.47 0.73
N ARG A 62 9.85 -4.77 0.78
CA ARG A 62 11.19 -5.30 1.07
C ARG A 62 11.81 -5.86 -0.21
N PRO A 63 13.07 -5.52 -0.52
CA PRO A 63 13.78 -6.14 -1.64
C PRO A 63 13.77 -7.67 -1.55
N GLU A 64 13.58 -8.34 -2.68
CA GLU A 64 13.64 -9.80 -2.78
C GLU A 64 15.09 -10.29 -2.84
N ASN A 65 15.99 -9.50 -3.45
CA ASN A 65 17.41 -9.80 -3.49
C ASN A 65 18.01 -9.77 -2.08
N ILE A 66 18.74 -10.84 -1.70
CA ILE A 66 19.28 -11.03 -0.35
C ILE A 66 20.24 -9.93 0.08
N ILE A 67 21.09 -9.46 -0.81
CA ILE A 67 22.08 -8.42 -0.52
C ILE A 67 21.39 -7.08 -0.29
N LEU A 68 20.45 -6.71 -1.19
CA LEU A 68 19.65 -5.50 -1.05
C LEU A 68 18.76 -5.55 0.19
N LYS A 69 18.21 -6.71 0.52
CA LYS A 69 17.39 -6.93 1.71
C LYS A 69 18.16 -6.65 2.99
N TRP A 70 19.39 -7.16 3.11
CA TRP A 70 20.25 -6.91 4.26
C TRP A 70 20.67 -5.45 4.37
N GLY A 71 21.08 -4.83 3.26
CA GLY A 71 21.41 -3.40 3.22
C GLY A 71 20.23 -2.52 3.59
N HIS A 72 19.06 -2.81 3.04
CA HIS A 72 17.82 -2.10 3.34
C HIS A 72 17.39 -2.30 4.81
N TYR A 73 17.51 -3.51 5.35
CA TYR A 73 17.22 -3.78 6.75
C TYR A 73 18.14 -2.97 7.69
N LEU A 74 19.45 -2.97 7.41
CA LEU A 74 20.41 -2.21 8.21
C LEU A 74 20.11 -0.70 8.12
N PHE A 75 19.83 -0.19 6.92
CA PHE A 75 19.45 1.20 6.69
C PHE A 75 18.20 1.60 7.51
N LEU A 76 17.14 0.81 7.43
CA LEU A 76 15.91 1.07 8.17
C LEU A 76 16.08 0.98 9.70
N ARG A 77 16.96 0.10 10.17
CA ARG A 77 17.16 -0.13 11.61
C ARG A 77 18.05 0.91 12.27
N THR A 78 19.02 1.45 11.52
CA THR A 78 20.06 2.34 12.08
C THR A 78 19.91 3.77 11.56
N TYR A 79 20.01 3.95 10.26
CA TYR A 79 20.07 5.27 9.64
C TYR A 79 18.74 6.04 9.76
N VAL A 80 17.63 5.39 9.45
CA VAL A 80 16.30 6.02 9.44
C VAL A 80 15.91 6.54 10.83
N PRO A 81 15.99 5.77 11.92
CA PRO A 81 15.69 6.30 13.26
C PRO A 81 16.68 7.37 13.74
N MET A 82 17.96 7.26 13.37
CA MET A 82 18.98 8.24 13.73
C MET A 82 18.70 9.60 13.07
N VAL A 83 18.43 9.60 11.77
CA VAL A 83 18.06 10.82 11.02
C VAL A 83 16.74 11.39 11.55
N GLY A 84 15.75 10.54 11.82
CA GLY A 84 14.49 10.96 12.40
C GLY A 84 14.64 11.60 13.78
N PHE A 85 15.55 11.12 14.60
CA PHE A 85 15.88 11.72 15.88
C PHE A 85 16.55 13.10 15.72
N ILE A 86 17.55 13.19 14.84
CA ILE A 86 18.35 14.41 14.65
C ILE A 86 17.53 15.53 14.02
N PHE A 87 16.75 15.26 12.98
CA PHE A 87 16.07 16.27 12.18
C PHE A 87 14.61 16.51 12.56
N ALA A 88 13.94 15.51 13.07
CA ALA A 88 12.51 15.61 13.41
C ALA A 88 12.21 15.44 14.90
N GLY A 89 13.20 15.12 15.75
CA GLY A 89 13.01 14.88 17.18
C GLY A 89 12.07 13.70 17.51
N ASN A 90 11.74 12.87 16.53
CA ASN A 90 10.69 11.84 16.66
C ASN A 90 11.18 10.43 16.30
N PHE A 91 11.97 9.86 17.20
CA PHE A 91 12.46 8.49 17.07
C PHE A 91 11.33 7.45 16.92
N LYS A 92 10.20 7.63 17.62
CA LYS A 92 9.08 6.68 17.61
C LYS A 92 8.44 6.55 16.22
N ALA A 93 8.21 7.67 15.54
CA ALA A 93 7.58 7.66 14.19
C ALA A 93 8.45 6.92 13.16
N TYR A 94 9.77 7.12 13.22
CA TYR A 94 10.71 6.48 12.28
C TYR A 94 10.94 5.00 12.62
N SER A 95 10.92 4.64 13.90
CA SER A 95 10.93 3.24 14.34
C SER A 95 9.65 2.51 13.91
N TYR A 96 8.49 3.19 14.00
CA TYR A 96 7.22 2.66 13.48
C TYR A 96 7.30 2.41 11.96
N LEU A 97 7.85 3.35 11.19
CA LEU A 97 8.03 3.19 9.75
C LEU A 97 8.87 1.94 9.42
N ALA A 98 10.01 1.77 10.10
CA ALA A 98 10.87 0.61 9.90
C ALA A 98 10.16 -0.71 10.24
N ASN A 99 9.40 -0.73 11.33
CA ASN A 99 8.65 -1.91 11.75
C ASN A 99 7.49 -2.23 10.80
N SER A 100 6.70 -1.24 10.38
CA SER A 100 5.58 -1.44 9.46
C SER A 100 6.04 -2.01 8.10
N ILE A 101 7.20 -1.57 7.57
CA ILE A 101 7.77 -2.15 6.36
C ILE A 101 8.21 -3.60 6.61
N ARG A 102 8.79 -3.91 7.78
CA ARG A 102 9.24 -5.26 8.12
C ARG A 102 8.09 -6.25 8.29
N GLU A 103 6.99 -5.81 8.85
CA GLU A 103 5.79 -6.63 9.12
C GLU A 103 4.87 -6.73 7.90
N PHE A 104 5.00 -5.83 6.95
CA PHE A 104 4.18 -5.83 5.73
C PHE A 104 4.37 -7.15 4.95
N PRO A 105 3.30 -7.76 4.43
CA PRO A 105 3.38 -8.98 3.65
C PRO A 105 4.30 -8.85 2.42
N THR A 106 4.80 -9.96 1.92
CA THR A 106 5.57 -9.95 0.66
C THR A 106 4.68 -9.56 -0.52
N ALA A 107 5.30 -9.06 -1.58
CA ALA A 107 4.56 -8.62 -2.77
C ALA A 107 3.69 -9.74 -3.36
N ASP A 108 4.15 -10.99 -3.34
CA ASP A 108 3.39 -12.13 -3.86
C ASP A 108 2.17 -12.47 -2.99
N ILE A 109 2.28 -12.30 -1.67
CA ILE A 109 1.13 -12.45 -0.76
C ILE A 109 0.09 -11.38 -1.08
N ILE A 110 0.51 -10.12 -1.28
CA ILE A 110 -0.40 -9.03 -1.64
C ILE A 110 -1.14 -9.33 -2.95
N LEU A 111 -0.43 -9.80 -3.99
CA LEU A 111 -1.06 -10.16 -5.27
C LEU A 111 -2.12 -11.26 -5.10
N ARG A 112 -1.80 -12.34 -4.38
CA ARG A 112 -2.76 -13.41 -4.09
C ARG A 112 -3.97 -12.88 -3.32
N THR A 113 -3.75 -12.05 -2.29
CA THR A 113 -4.82 -11.45 -1.52
C THR A 113 -5.74 -10.60 -2.40
N MET A 114 -5.19 -9.87 -3.38
CA MET A 114 -6.01 -9.14 -4.35
C MET A 114 -6.86 -10.08 -5.20
N GLU A 115 -6.25 -11.14 -5.76
CA GLU A 115 -6.95 -12.12 -6.62
C GLU A 115 -8.06 -12.86 -5.85
N GLU A 116 -7.81 -13.23 -4.60
CA GLU A 116 -8.79 -13.87 -3.72
C GLU A 116 -9.94 -12.94 -3.32
N ASN A 117 -9.74 -11.61 -3.42
CA ASN A 117 -10.71 -10.60 -2.97
C ASN A 117 -11.27 -9.72 -4.11
N GLY A 118 -11.47 -10.33 -5.30
CA GLY A 118 -12.30 -9.75 -6.35
C GLY A 118 -11.56 -9.09 -7.51
N PHE A 119 -10.24 -9.22 -7.58
CA PHE A 119 -9.46 -8.78 -8.74
C PHE A 119 -9.16 -9.95 -9.66
N ASP A 120 -9.46 -9.80 -10.95
CA ASP A 120 -9.27 -10.84 -11.98
C ASP A 120 -7.81 -10.96 -12.41
N SER A 121 -7.09 -9.85 -12.39
CA SER A 121 -5.65 -9.80 -12.61
C SER A 121 -4.98 -8.86 -11.61
N ALA A 122 -3.99 -9.37 -10.92
CA ALA A 122 -3.11 -8.59 -10.08
C ALA A 122 -1.68 -8.67 -10.60
N ARG A 123 -0.99 -7.52 -10.66
CA ARG A 123 0.41 -7.44 -11.06
C ARG A 123 1.17 -6.44 -10.21
N LYS A 124 2.48 -6.64 -10.10
CA LYS A 124 3.39 -5.72 -9.40
C LYS A 124 4.32 -5.01 -10.38
N VAL A 125 4.62 -3.75 -10.08
CA VAL A 125 5.71 -2.99 -10.69
C VAL A 125 6.70 -2.65 -9.59
N VAL A 126 7.86 -3.29 -9.64
CA VAL A 126 8.91 -3.15 -8.63
C VAL A 126 9.73 -1.90 -8.92
N LEU A 127 9.88 -1.03 -7.92
CA LEU A 127 10.64 0.20 -8.00
C LEU A 127 11.89 0.12 -7.09
N TRP A 128 12.98 0.74 -7.55
CA TRP A 128 14.24 0.86 -6.78
C TRP A 128 14.71 -0.46 -6.16
N GLY A 129 14.70 -1.53 -6.96
CA GLY A 129 15.16 -2.85 -6.50
C GLY A 129 14.28 -3.50 -5.43
N GLY A 130 13.02 -3.05 -5.27
CA GLY A 130 12.06 -3.62 -4.32
C GLY A 130 11.87 -2.82 -3.03
N ILE A 131 12.46 -1.62 -2.93
CA ILE A 131 12.20 -0.70 -1.81
C ILE A 131 10.78 -0.18 -1.84
N ALA A 132 10.21 0.00 -3.04
CA ALA A 132 8.80 0.32 -3.23
C ALA A 132 8.20 -0.55 -4.34
N THR A 133 6.90 -0.80 -4.26
CA THR A 133 6.16 -1.58 -5.26
C THR A 133 4.81 -0.93 -5.52
N ILE A 134 4.43 -0.87 -6.80
CA ILE A 134 3.07 -0.54 -7.21
C ILE A 134 2.33 -1.84 -7.47
N PHE A 135 1.24 -2.05 -6.76
CA PHE A 135 0.29 -3.15 -6.99
C PHE A 135 -0.84 -2.62 -7.87
N VAL A 136 -1.11 -3.31 -8.95
CA VAL A 136 -2.18 -2.95 -9.89
C VAL A 136 -3.14 -4.13 -9.98
N GLY A 137 -4.41 -3.90 -9.67
CA GLY A 137 -5.47 -4.88 -9.82
C GLY A 137 -6.56 -4.38 -10.75
N THR A 138 -7.18 -5.30 -11.49
CA THR A 138 -8.37 -5.04 -12.30
C THR A 138 -9.51 -5.91 -11.80
N VAL A 139 -10.68 -5.31 -11.58
CA VAL A 139 -11.86 -6.03 -11.09
C VAL A 139 -12.44 -6.89 -12.21
N LYS A 140 -12.96 -8.07 -11.85
CA LYS A 140 -13.70 -8.96 -12.74
C LYS A 140 -14.90 -8.25 -13.39
N LYS A 141 -15.22 -8.69 -14.60
CA LYS A 141 -16.49 -8.32 -15.25
C LYS A 141 -17.68 -8.87 -14.50
#